data_6a130606240ac7fc04c4dcd730c87a8d
#
_entry.id   6a130606240ac7fc04c4dcd730c87a8d
#
_cell.length_a   1.000
_cell.length_b   1.000
_cell.length_c   1.000
_cell.angle_alpha   90.00
_cell.angle_beta   90.00
_cell.angle_gamma   90.00
#
_symmetry.space_group_name_H-M   'P 1'
#
loop_
_entity.id
_entity.type
_entity.pdbx_description
1 polymer ?
#
loop_
_entity_poly.entity_id
_entity_poly.type
_entity_poly.pdbx_seq_one_letter_code
_entity_poly.pdbx_strand_id
1 'polypeptide(L)'
;MSSPHWRTGTRHVVVEIIVHKAERTLSLTTAEGGERRYPIALGKNFSADKQIEGDCATPEGEFYVCAKNPRSKYYLSLCLSYPNAEDAARGLAAGLISSAEHVQIIEAIRQGKMPPQHTRLGGEIYIHGHGDRQGEGAKDWTRGCIALDNAAMREVYDCAAIGTAVRIK
;
A
#
# COMPACT_ATOMS: atom_id res chain seq x y z
N MET A 1 17.85 6.78 25.97
CA MET A 1 17.20 7.60 24.91
C MET A 1 15.75 7.20 24.88
N SER A 2 14.86 8.08 25.34
CA SER A 2 13.42 7.80 25.47
C SER A 2 12.78 7.78 24.09
N SER A 3 12.13 6.66 23.75
CA SER A 3 11.28 6.57 22.55
C SER A 3 10.22 7.66 22.60
N PRO A 4 9.96 8.38 21.49
CA PRO A 4 8.90 9.38 21.47
C PRO A 4 7.57 8.70 21.78
N HIS A 5 6.88 9.24 22.77
CA HIS A 5 5.66 8.67 23.32
C HIS A 5 4.50 8.77 22.33
N TRP A 6 4.16 7.65 21.73
CA TRP A 6 2.86 7.48 21.07
C TRP A 6 1.78 7.47 22.15
N ARG A 7 1.06 8.57 22.31
CA ARG A 7 -0.01 8.66 23.30
C ARG A 7 -1.27 8.00 22.75
N THR A 8 -1.75 6.97 23.43
CA THR A 8 -3.10 6.42 23.20
C THR A 8 -4.15 7.52 23.45
N GLY A 9 -4.99 7.78 22.45
CA GLY A 9 -6.08 8.76 22.56
C GLY A 9 -5.86 10.12 21.87
N THR A 10 -4.67 10.40 21.32
CA THR A 10 -4.43 11.58 20.48
C THR A 10 -4.50 11.19 19.00
N ARG A 11 -5.25 11.92 18.16
CA ARG A 11 -5.17 11.76 16.70
C ARG A 11 -3.79 12.23 16.24
N HIS A 12 -2.92 11.28 15.93
CA HIS A 12 -1.65 11.58 15.28
C HIS A 12 -1.88 11.76 13.78
N VAL A 13 -1.40 12.86 13.23
CA VAL A 13 -1.42 13.08 11.77
C VAL A 13 -0.27 12.27 11.18
N VAL A 14 -0.59 11.18 10.48
CA VAL A 14 0.39 10.40 9.73
C VAL A 14 0.77 11.17 8.47
N VAL A 15 2.05 11.40 8.28
CA VAL A 15 2.59 12.08 7.10
C VAL A 15 3.10 11.09 6.06
N GLU A 16 3.54 9.90 6.49
CA GLU A 16 4.06 8.87 5.60
C GLU A 16 3.85 7.47 6.16
N ILE A 17 3.55 6.53 5.27
CA ILE A 17 3.58 5.09 5.50
C ILE A 17 4.77 4.53 4.73
N ILE A 18 5.65 3.78 5.41
CA ILE A 18 6.79 3.12 4.77
C ILE A 18 6.66 1.61 4.92
N VAL A 19 6.65 0.90 3.81
CA VAL A 19 6.67 -0.57 3.78
C VAL A 19 8.09 -1.03 3.48
N HIS A 20 8.67 -1.78 4.41
CA HIS A 20 9.99 -2.40 4.29
C HIS A 20 9.80 -3.88 3.93
N LYS A 21 9.88 -4.22 2.65
CA LYS A 21 9.59 -5.58 2.16
C LYS A 21 10.53 -6.63 2.76
N ALA A 22 11.83 -6.34 2.77
CA ALA A 22 12.83 -7.27 3.31
C ALA A 22 12.62 -7.56 4.81
N GLU A 23 12.22 -6.55 5.57
CA GLU A 23 12.01 -6.63 7.02
C GLU A 23 10.62 -7.15 7.39
N ARG A 24 9.69 -7.22 6.43
CA ARG A 24 8.26 -7.51 6.69
C ARG A 24 7.66 -6.58 7.73
N THR A 25 7.94 -5.28 7.60
CA THR A 25 7.40 -4.25 8.50
C THR A 25 6.77 -3.10 7.73
N LEU A 26 5.75 -2.49 8.33
CA LEU A 26 5.14 -1.24 7.93
C LEU A 26 5.36 -0.23 9.04
N SER A 27 5.91 0.93 8.71
CA SER A 27 6.09 2.05 9.62
C SER A 27 5.07 3.16 9.34
N LEU A 28 4.47 3.71 10.40
CA LEU A 28 3.77 4.98 10.36
C LEU A 28 4.69 6.07 10.91
N THR A 29 4.87 7.16 10.17
CA THR A 29 5.60 8.33 10.65
C THR A 29 4.62 9.50 10.84
N THR A 30 4.71 10.19 11.98
CA THR A 30 3.88 11.35 12.30
C THR A 30 4.63 12.65 12.05
N ALA A 31 3.87 13.76 11.95
CA ALA A 31 4.43 15.11 11.77
C ALA A 31 5.36 15.51 12.95
N GLU A 32 5.11 14.97 14.15
CA GLU A 32 5.90 15.22 15.35
C GLU A 32 7.15 14.32 15.46
N GLY A 33 7.44 13.52 14.42
CA GLY A 33 8.58 12.61 14.37
C GLY A 33 8.38 11.29 15.13
N GLY A 34 7.16 10.98 15.56
CA GLY A 34 6.81 9.68 16.14
C GLY A 34 6.81 8.60 15.05
N GLU A 35 7.30 7.40 15.40
CA GLU A 35 7.25 6.23 14.52
C GLU A 35 6.59 5.06 15.23
N ARG A 36 5.78 4.31 14.49
CA ARG A 36 5.21 3.04 14.92
C ARG A 36 5.38 1.99 13.85
N ARG A 37 5.78 0.79 14.25
CA ARG A 37 6.04 -0.33 13.33
C ARG A 37 5.11 -1.50 13.60
N TYR A 38 4.70 -2.14 12.51
CA TYR A 38 3.81 -3.31 12.52
C TYR A 38 4.38 -4.41 11.64
N PRO A 39 4.30 -5.69 12.06
CA PRO A 39 4.61 -6.81 11.19
C PRO A 39 3.56 -6.92 10.08
N ILE A 40 4.01 -7.31 8.89
CA ILE A 40 3.16 -7.45 7.71
C ILE A 40 3.41 -8.76 6.97
N ALA A 41 2.42 -9.16 6.16
CA ALA A 41 2.59 -10.15 5.10
C ALA A 41 2.46 -9.45 3.74
N LEU A 42 3.14 -9.99 2.74
CA LEU A 42 3.23 -9.44 1.39
C LEU A 42 2.65 -10.40 0.33
N GLY A 43 2.81 -10.05 -0.93
CA GLY A 43 2.55 -10.93 -2.05
C GLY A 43 3.44 -12.17 -2.02
N LYS A 44 2.95 -13.30 -2.56
CA LYS A 44 3.69 -14.58 -2.60
C LYS A 44 5.06 -14.43 -3.28
N ASN A 45 5.17 -13.54 -4.25
CA ASN A 45 6.44 -13.16 -4.89
C ASN A 45 7.00 -11.89 -4.22
N PHE A 46 7.40 -12.00 -2.97
CA PHE A 46 7.73 -10.88 -2.10
C PHE A 46 9.01 -10.13 -2.49
N SER A 47 9.96 -10.82 -3.13
CA SER A 47 11.27 -10.25 -3.48
C SER A 47 11.24 -9.44 -4.78
N ALA A 48 10.23 -9.64 -5.61
CA ALA A 48 10.11 -8.94 -6.88
C ALA A 48 9.31 -7.64 -6.73
N ASP A 49 9.64 -6.65 -7.56
CA ASP A 49 8.78 -5.52 -7.83
C ASP A 49 7.67 -5.92 -8.81
N LYS A 50 6.45 -5.47 -8.57
CA LYS A 50 5.31 -5.78 -9.42
C LYS A 50 5.46 -5.21 -10.82
N GLN A 51 5.26 -6.06 -11.84
CA GLN A 51 5.39 -5.69 -13.26
C GLN A 51 4.08 -5.86 -14.04
N ILE A 52 3.33 -6.92 -13.76
CA ILE A 52 2.13 -7.30 -14.51
C ILE A 52 1.05 -7.85 -13.57
N GLU A 53 -0.19 -7.86 -14.06
CA GLU A 53 -1.27 -8.55 -13.38
C GLU A 53 -0.94 -10.03 -13.18
N GLY A 54 -1.26 -10.56 -11.98
CA GLY A 54 -1.09 -11.98 -11.67
C GLY A 54 0.31 -12.41 -11.22
N ASP A 55 1.32 -11.54 -11.21
CA ASP A 55 2.67 -11.86 -10.79
C ASP A 55 2.82 -12.09 -9.27
N CYS A 56 1.79 -11.79 -8.51
CA CYS A 56 1.74 -11.91 -7.04
C CYS A 56 2.84 -11.12 -6.33
N ALA A 57 3.44 -10.13 -6.97
CA ALA A 57 4.44 -9.25 -6.40
C ALA A 57 3.78 -8.01 -5.75
N THR A 58 4.35 -7.56 -4.64
CA THR A 58 4.05 -6.27 -4.05
C THR A 58 4.89 -5.21 -4.75
N PRO A 59 4.29 -4.11 -5.27
CA PRO A 59 5.03 -3.09 -5.99
C PRO A 59 6.03 -2.36 -5.09
N GLU A 60 7.08 -1.83 -5.69
CA GLU A 60 8.03 -0.91 -5.08
C GLU A 60 7.84 0.50 -5.66
N GLY A 61 8.17 1.51 -4.88
CA GLY A 61 8.07 2.90 -5.31
C GLY A 61 7.25 3.79 -4.39
N GLU A 62 6.85 4.92 -4.93
CA GLU A 62 6.09 5.95 -4.22
C GLU A 62 4.64 5.95 -4.70
N PHE A 63 3.74 5.92 -3.72
CA PHE A 63 2.29 5.88 -3.90
C PHE A 63 1.61 6.81 -2.90
N TYR A 64 0.31 6.87 -2.96
CA TYR A 64 -0.53 7.52 -1.94
C TYR A 64 -1.80 6.71 -1.70
N VAL A 65 -2.43 6.93 -0.57
CA VAL A 65 -3.74 6.37 -0.27
C VAL A 65 -4.78 7.08 -1.13
N CYS A 66 -5.40 6.38 -2.08
CA CYS A 66 -6.39 6.96 -2.99
C CYS A 66 -7.85 6.64 -2.62
N ALA A 67 -8.08 5.64 -1.77
CA ALA A 67 -9.40 5.33 -1.24
C ALA A 67 -9.32 4.57 0.09
N LYS A 68 -10.39 4.66 0.88
CA LYS A 68 -10.54 3.93 2.16
C LYS A 68 -11.84 3.12 2.11
N ASN A 69 -11.77 1.84 2.48
CA ASN A 69 -12.96 0.96 2.55
C ASN A 69 -13.16 0.42 3.96
N PRO A 70 -14.21 0.86 4.68
CA PRO A 70 -14.53 0.37 6.02
C PRO A 70 -15.27 -0.96 6.03
N ARG A 71 -15.62 -1.50 4.86
CA ARG A 71 -16.37 -2.75 4.68
C ARG A 71 -15.64 -3.72 3.76
N SER A 72 -14.31 -3.80 3.90
CA SER A 72 -13.50 -4.77 3.17
C SER A 72 -13.76 -6.19 3.68
N LYS A 73 -13.75 -7.17 2.77
CA LYS A 73 -13.75 -8.59 3.15
C LYS A 73 -12.55 -8.99 4.01
N TYR A 74 -11.53 -8.17 4.04
CA TYR A 74 -10.35 -8.30 4.89
C TYR A 74 -10.36 -7.30 6.05
N TYR A 75 -11.54 -7.02 6.61
CA TYR A 75 -11.80 -6.11 7.72
C TYR A 75 -11.82 -4.63 7.30
N LEU A 76 -10.68 -4.02 7.08
CA LEU A 76 -10.51 -2.64 6.61
C LEU A 76 -9.49 -2.61 5.49
N SER A 77 -9.58 -1.66 4.57
CA SER A 77 -8.53 -1.49 3.56
C SER A 77 -8.30 -0.05 3.13
N LEU A 78 -7.03 0.22 2.78
CA LEU A 78 -6.58 1.44 2.13
C LEU A 78 -6.13 1.08 0.72
N CYS A 79 -6.70 1.70 -0.31
CA CYS A 79 -6.28 1.52 -1.68
C CYS A 79 -5.06 2.39 -1.97
N LEU A 80 -4.04 1.81 -2.59
CA LEU A 80 -2.85 2.52 -3.03
C LEU A 80 -2.95 2.93 -4.49
N SER A 81 -2.31 4.03 -4.85
CA SER A 81 -2.31 4.62 -6.20
C SER A 81 -1.39 3.87 -7.18
N TYR A 82 -1.43 2.53 -7.16
CA TYR A 82 -0.75 1.70 -8.14
C TYR A 82 -1.63 1.53 -9.40
N PRO A 83 -1.07 1.54 -10.62
CA PRO A 83 0.32 1.78 -10.99
C PRO A 83 0.71 3.26 -10.87
N ASN A 84 1.97 3.53 -10.52
CA ASN A 84 2.52 4.89 -10.49
C ASN A 84 3.09 5.31 -11.87
N ALA A 85 3.70 6.50 -11.94
CA ALA A 85 4.22 7.03 -13.19
C ALA A 85 5.40 6.21 -13.75
N GLU A 86 6.24 5.65 -12.88
CA GLU A 86 7.37 4.80 -13.29
C GLU A 86 6.86 3.45 -13.83
N ASP A 87 5.87 2.86 -13.17
CA ASP A 87 5.19 1.65 -13.64
C ASP A 87 4.57 1.87 -15.02
N ALA A 88 3.88 3.00 -15.19
CA ALA A 88 3.24 3.36 -16.46
C ALA A 88 4.27 3.55 -17.59
N ALA A 89 5.37 4.25 -17.31
CA ALA A 89 6.44 4.46 -18.30
C ALA A 89 7.10 3.12 -18.69
N ARG A 90 7.40 2.27 -17.72
CA ARG A 90 7.96 0.92 -17.94
C ARG A 90 6.98 0.05 -18.73
N GLY A 91 5.71 0.07 -18.37
CA GLY A 91 4.67 -0.69 -19.04
C GLY A 91 4.45 -0.26 -20.48
N LEU A 92 4.50 1.04 -20.77
CA LEU A 92 4.43 1.57 -22.13
C LEU A 92 5.64 1.13 -22.96
N ALA A 93 6.84 1.28 -22.42
CA ALA A 93 8.08 0.87 -23.10
C ALA A 93 8.11 -0.64 -23.40
N ALA A 94 7.54 -1.46 -22.52
CA ALA A 94 7.41 -2.90 -22.70
C ALA A 94 6.22 -3.34 -23.59
N GLY A 95 5.41 -2.41 -24.07
CA GLY A 95 4.20 -2.71 -24.86
C GLY A 95 3.09 -3.39 -24.06
N LEU A 96 3.10 -3.28 -22.74
CA LEU A 96 2.09 -3.85 -21.85
C LEU A 96 0.82 -2.98 -21.79
N ILE A 97 0.98 -1.68 -21.94
CA ILE A 97 -0.13 -0.73 -21.99
C ILE A 97 -0.03 0.16 -23.23
N SER A 98 -1.16 0.66 -23.68
CA SER A 98 -1.25 1.63 -24.79
C SER A 98 -0.87 3.04 -24.32
N SER A 99 -0.58 3.92 -25.29
CA SER A 99 -0.36 5.35 -25.02
C SER A 99 -1.58 5.99 -24.35
N ALA A 100 -2.79 5.58 -24.69
CA ALA A 100 -4.02 6.09 -24.07
C ALA A 100 -4.10 5.68 -22.59
N GLU A 101 -3.81 4.42 -22.26
CA GLU A 101 -3.77 3.95 -20.86
C GLU A 101 -2.68 4.66 -20.06
N HIS A 102 -1.49 4.86 -20.65
CA HIS A 102 -0.42 5.64 -20.03
C HIS A 102 -0.90 7.06 -19.69
N VAL A 103 -1.51 7.77 -20.62
CA VAL A 103 -2.05 9.13 -20.40
C VAL A 103 -3.08 9.13 -19.27
N GLN A 104 -4.00 8.15 -19.23
CA GLN A 104 -4.99 8.04 -18.17
C GLN A 104 -4.37 7.82 -16.79
N ILE A 105 -3.34 6.99 -16.68
CA ILE A 105 -2.62 6.76 -15.43
C ILE A 105 -1.94 8.06 -14.97
N ILE A 106 -1.19 8.72 -15.83
CA ILE A 106 -0.49 9.96 -15.49
C ILE A 106 -1.46 11.06 -15.06
N GLU A 107 -2.58 11.20 -15.77
CA GLU A 107 -3.59 12.21 -15.43
C GLU A 107 -4.26 11.93 -14.08
N ALA A 108 -4.57 10.67 -13.77
CA ALA A 108 -5.12 10.28 -12.47
C ALA A 108 -4.14 10.61 -11.33
N ILE A 109 -2.84 10.29 -11.50
CA ILE A 109 -1.80 10.59 -10.52
C ILE A 109 -1.67 12.10 -10.32
N ARG A 110 -1.64 12.88 -11.40
CA ARG A 110 -1.55 14.33 -11.35
C ARG A 110 -2.72 14.97 -10.58
N GLN A 111 -3.89 14.35 -10.63
CA GLN A 111 -5.09 14.79 -9.91
C GLN A 111 -5.22 14.20 -8.50
N GLY A 112 -4.29 13.37 -8.03
CA GLY A 112 -4.38 12.66 -6.75
C GLY A 112 -5.53 11.66 -6.68
N LYS A 113 -5.96 11.13 -7.84
CA LYS A 113 -7.06 10.17 -7.96
C LYS A 113 -6.55 8.73 -8.09
N MET A 114 -7.47 7.78 -8.04
CA MET A 114 -7.17 6.37 -8.30
C MET A 114 -6.82 6.18 -9.78
N PRO A 115 -5.64 5.63 -10.10
CA PRO A 115 -5.29 5.26 -11.47
C PRO A 115 -6.18 4.12 -12.00
N PRO A 116 -6.27 3.91 -13.32
CA PRO A 116 -6.91 2.73 -13.90
C PRO A 116 -6.40 1.42 -13.29
N GLN A 117 -7.31 0.56 -12.85
CA GLN A 117 -7.02 -0.65 -12.07
C GLN A 117 -6.99 -1.94 -12.91
N HIS A 118 -7.41 -1.89 -14.16
CA HIS A 118 -7.66 -3.07 -15.00
C HIS A 118 -6.82 -3.09 -16.29
N THR A 119 -5.64 -2.45 -16.25
CA THR A 119 -4.66 -2.60 -17.35
C THR A 119 -3.83 -3.88 -17.12
N ARG A 120 -3.00 -4.24 -18.09
CA ARG A 120 -2.08 -5.39 -17.94
C ARG A 120 -1.03 -5.22 -16.85
N LEU A 121 -0.85 -4.00 -16.33
CA LEU A 121 -0.01 -3.78 -15.14
C LEU A 121 -0.68 -4.29 -13.87
N GLY A 122 -2.01 -4.49 -13.91
CA GLY A 122 -2.82 -4.84 -12.75
C GLY A 122 -3.25 -3.61 -11.95
N GLY A 123 -3.74 -3.86 -10.77
CA GLY A 123 -4.29 -2.88 -9.85
C GLY A 123 -4.65 -3.52 -8.53
N GLU A 124 -5.59 -2.90 -7.79
CA GLU A 124 -6.16 -3.44 -6.56
C GLU A 124 -5.10 -3.78 -5.50
N ILE A 125 -4.07 -2.93 -5.40
CA ILE A 125 -3.07 -3.01 -4.34
C ILE A 125 -3.58 -2.25 -3.12
N TYR A 126 -3.75 -2.98 -2.03
CA TYR A 126 -4.29 -2.47 -0.76
C TYR A 126 -3.35 -2.74 0.39
N ILE A 127 -3.44 -1.89 1.41
CA ILE A 127 -3.06 -2.23 2.79
C ILE A 127 -4.35 -2.66 3.47
N HIS A 128 -4.42 -3.87 4.02
CA HIS A 128 -5.66 -4.44 4.58
C HIS A 128 -5.40 -5.35 5.78
N GLY A 129 -6.46 -5.66 6.52
CA GLY A 129 -6.41 -6.62 7.63
C GLY A 129 -6.45 -8.08 7.16
N HIS A 130 -6.52 -9.00 8.10
CA HIS A 130 -6.66 -10.44 7.81
C HIS A 130 -8.12 -10.85 7.58
N GLY A 131 -9.08 -10.02 8.02
CA GLY A 131 -10.48 -10.44 8.10
C GLY A 131 -10.63 -11.60 9.08
N ASP A 132 -11.31 -12.66 8.65
CA ASP A 132 -11.53 -13.87 9.46
C ASP A 132 -10.37 -14.88 9.38
N ARG A 133 -9.30 -14.58 8.65
CA ARG A 133 -8.10 -15.42 8.57
C ARG A 133 -7.27 -15.27 9.84
N GLN A 134 -7.64 -16.01 10.87
CA GLN A 134 -6.86 -16.10 12.11
C GLN A 134 -5.78 -17.17 11.96
N GLY A 135 -4.53 -16.83 12.31
CA GLY A 135 -3.47 -17.78 12.55
C GLY A 135 -2.56 -18.17 11.38
N GLU A 136 -2.73 -17.63 10.19
CA GLU A 136 -1.72 -17.76 9.13
C GLU A 136 -0.58 -16.74 9.33
N GLY A 137 0.03 -16.77 10.51
CA GLY A 137 1.11 -15.86 10.85
C GLY A 137 2.26 -15.88 9.85
N ALA A 138 2.83 -14.73 9.57
CA ALA A 138 4.16 -14.49 8.98
C ALA A 138 4.48 -15.09 7.60
N LYS A 139 3.53 -15.69 6.88
CA LYS A 139 3.76 -16.12 5.49
C LYS A 139 3.19 -15.11 4.53
N ASP A 140 3.95 -14.79 3.49
CA ASP A 140 3.47 -13.97 2.38
C ASP A 140 2.40 -14.75 1.62
N TRP A 141 1.16 -14.29 1.70
CA TRP A 141 -0.01 -15.04 1.22
C TRP A 141 -0.86 -14.25 0.22
N THR A 142 -0.60 -12.96 0.06
CA THR A 142 -1.43 -12.11 -0.79
C THR A 142 -1.06 -12.25 -2.27
N ARG A 143 -1.83 -11.58 -3.12
CA ARG A 143 -1.52 -11.43 -4.56
C ARG A 143 -0.80 -10.13 -4.89
N GLY A 144 -0.19 -9.50 -3.89
CA GLY A 144 0.53 -8.23 -4.02
C GLY A 144 0.15 -7.18 -2.98
N CYS A 145 -0.94 -7.36 -2.27
CA CYS A 145 -1.36 -6.47 -1.18
C CYS A 145 -0.44 -6.60 0.04
N ILE A 146 -0.52 -5.62 0.91
CA ILE A 146 0.15 -5.57 2.21
C ILE A 146 -0.89 -5.92 3.28
N ALA A 147 -0.68 -7.00 4.03
CA ALA A 147 -1.62 -7.45 5.05
C ALA A 147 -1.07 -7.26 6.46
N LEU A 148 -1.91 -6.76 7.37
CA LEU A 148 -1.65 -6.62 8.80
C LEU A 148 -2.64 -7.47 9.59
N ASP A 149 -2.36 -7.69 10.89
CA ASP A 149 -3.42 -8.13 11.79
C ASP A 149 -4.53 -7.06 11.90
N ASN A 150 -5.73 -7.46 12.33
CA ASN A 150 -6.88 -6.55 12.34
C ASN A 150 -6.70 -5.39 13.34
N ALA A 151 -6.01 -5.59 14.46
CA ALA A 151 -5.78 -4.54 15.45
C ALA A 151 -4.82 -3.48 14.90
N ALA A 152 -3.69 -3.90 14.30
CA ALA A 152 -2.76 -3.02 13.62
C ALA A 152 -3.43 -2.30 12.44
N MET A 153 -4.23 -3.00 11.64
CA MET A 153 -4.97 -2.40 10.53
C MET A 153 -5.94 -1.32 11.00
N ARG A 154 -6.60 -1.49 12.15
CA ARG A 154 -7.47 -0.48 12.74
C ARG A 154 -6.68 0.81 13.02
N GLU A 155 -5.51 0.70 13.64
CA GLU A 155 -4.68 1.87 13.95
C GLU A 155 -4.19 2.56 12.66
N VAL A 156 -3.69 1.80 11.71
CA VAL A 156 -3.24 2.33 10.41
C VAL A 156 -4.38 3.03 9.67
N TYR A 157 -5.56 2.41 9.64
CA TYR A 157 -6.75 2.95 8.98
C TYR A 157 -7.22 4.27 9.62
N ASP A 158 -7.25 4.33 10.95
CA ASP A 158 -7.74 5.52 11.67
C ASP A 158 -6.77 6.71 11.56
N CYS A 159 -5.47 6.45 11.43
CA CYS A 159 -4.42 7.46 11.33
C CYS A 159 -4.17 7.95 9.89
N ALA A 160 -4.35 7.10 8.88
CA ALA A 160 -4.09 7.45 7.48
C ALA A 160 -5.30 8.16 6.84
N ALA A 161 -5.04 9.26 6.15
CA ALA A 161 -6.02 9.96 5.32
C ALA A 161 -5.85 9.62 3.84
N ILE A 162 -6.87 9.92 3.01
CA ILE A 162 -6.71 9.97 1.56
C ILE A 162 -5.63 11.02 1.24
N GLY A 163 -4.67 10.68 0.38
CA GLY A 163 -3.51 11.51 0.06
C GLY A 163 -2.28 11.23 0.93
N THR A 164 -2.38 10.42 2.00
CA THR A 164 -1.20 10.04 2.79
C THR A 164 -0.17 9.35 1.89
N ALA A 165 1.09 9.83 1.94
CA ALA A 165 2.19 9.26 1.16
C ALA A 165 2.50 7.83 1.62
N VAL A 166 2.78 6.95 0.67
CA VAL A 166 3.15 5.56 0.91
C VAL A 166 4.39 5.23 0.09
N ARG A 167 5.45 4.80 0.76
CA ARG A 167 6.67 4.32 0.11
C ARG A 167 6.85 2.84 0.37
N ILE A 168 7.08 2.08 -0.69
CA ILE A 168 7.35 0.63 -0.62
C ILE A 168 8.76 0.37 -1.15
N LYS A 169 9.62 -0.27 -0.36
CA LYS A 169 11.02 -0.54 -0.67
C LYS A 169 11.53 -1.86 -0.11
#